data_32b25c669b3b49fcf6550d76697e0ec8
#
_entry.id   32b25c669b3b49fcf6550d76697e0ec8
#
_cell.length_a   1.000
_cell.length_b   1.000
_cell.length_c   1.000
_cell.angle_alpha   90.00
_cell.angle_beta   90.00
_cell.angle_gamma   90.00
#
_symmetry.space_group_name_H-M   'P 1'
#
loop_
_entity.id
_entity.type
_entity.pdbx_description
1 polymer ?
#
loop_
_entity_poly.entity_id
_entity_poly.type
_entity_poly.pdbx_seq_one_letter_code
_entity_poly.pdbx_strand_id
1 'polypeptide(L)'
;DGKVEKVSKTNQKLKFESLGWHVQEIDGHDEIQILQSIKLAKKEVTKPSIIIAKTTIGKFAPNKENTSGVHGSPLGDEEMKLFLNNIGWKGDPFEHKKEIYEYFEEKRKLDNVEFDNWFATLNKKLNEDGSFNNLWNQFINGEISFENLDLKQSAATRVNGGKLLKKIGESNKFILGGSADLAASTKQIISESTYSSKNRSGQNIEFGIREHGMAAIINGISLHSKLFAYGSTFLVFSDYMRPSIRLGSLMNLNSSFIFTHDSIYLGEDGPTHQPVEHLMSLRLIPNIELIRPANNIEIQHSYKYLFSENNKTKVLVLTRQDLPYFDNSLSYEEFLQGAYEISSGSDLTLIATGSEVHLALKIKDLLKDKSVQIISAPILNKFLSENIENFKMNNLVFSIELGRSIGWKDYVGNVTKSFSIETFGKSANEKDLEKHFKFEAEKIKLEILSYFD
;
A
#
# COMPACT_ATOMS: atom_id res chain seq x y z
N ASP A 1 14.85 21.47 12.75
CA ASP A 1 14.88 22.61 13.67
C ASP A 1 16.27 22.94 14.15
N GLY A 2 16.93 21.98 14.76
CA GLY A 2 18.25 22.18 15.33
C GLY A 2 19.37 21.95 14.32
N LYS A 3 20.57 22.39 14.70
CA LYS A 3 21.77 22.12 13.92
C LYS A 3 22.02 20.62 13.84
N VAL A 4 22.28 20.08 12.62
CA VAL A 4 22.53 18.65 12.37
C VAL A 4 23.70 18.12 13.21
N GLU A 5 24.73 18.91 13.44
CA GLU A 5 25.90 18.56 14.26
C GLU A 5 25.60 18.18 15.71
N LYS A 6 24.41 18.64 16.25
CA LYS A 6 23.96 18.29 17.61
C LYS A 6 23.42 16.87 17.71
N VAL A 7 22.91 16.31 16.61
CA VAL A 7 22.20 15.04 16.61
C VAL A 7 22.88 13.97 15.74
N SER A 8 23.78 14.33 14.83
CA SER A 8 24.49 13.39 13.98
C SER A 8 25.96 13.78 13.79
N LYS A 9 26.83 12.78 13.95
CA LYS A 9 28.26 12.86 13.62
C LYS A 9 28.60 12.07 12.33
N THR A 10 27.59 11.58 11.61
CA THR A 10 27.77 10.79 10.41
C THR A 10 28.43 11.64 9.31
N ASN A 11 29.55 11.19 8.80
CA ASN A 11 30.12 11.75 7.58
C ASN A 11 29.31 11.23 6.39
N GLN A 12 28.41 12.07 5.87
CA GLN A 12 27.50 11.69 4.79
C GLN A 12 28.25 11.37 3.49
N LYS A 13 29.34 12.09 3.20
CA LYS A 13 30.19 11.82 2.03
C LYS A 13 30.74 10.40 2.06
N LEU A 14 31.45 10.04 3.12
CA LEU A 14 32.04 8.69 3.25
C LEU A 14 30.94 7.60 3.26
N LYS A 15 29.76 7.89 3.85
CA LYS A 15 28.63 6.97 3.83
C LYS A 15 28.19 6.64 2.41
N PHE A 16 27.95 7.64 1.57
CA PHE A 16 27.48 7.41 0.20
C PHE A 16 28.60 6.90 -0.72
N GLU A 17 29.83 7.31 -0.50
CA GLU A 17 31.00 6.74 -1.20
C GLU A 17 31.12 5.23 -0.94
N SER A 18 30.92 4.78 0.31
CA SER A 18 30.96 3.36 0.68
C SER A 18 29.82 2.54 0.03
N LEU A 19 28.74 3.19 -0.36
CA LEU A 19 27.62 2.59 -1.10
C LEU A 19 27.84 2.63 -2.63
N GLY A 20 29.01 3.12 -3.10
CA GLY A 20 29.36 3.18 -4.52
C GLY A 20 28.78 4.37 -5.29
N TRP A 21 28.31 5.42 -4.61
CA TRP A 21 27.79 6.63 -5.24
C TRP A 21 28.91 7.56 -5.70
N HIS A 22 28.65 8.34 -6.74
CA HIS A 22 29.44 9.54 -7.07
C HIS A 22 28.96 10.67 -6.16
N VAL A 23 29.83 11.16 -5.28
CA VAL A 23 29.48 12.11 -4.22
C VAL A 23 30.17 13.45 -4.42
N GLN A 24 29.42 14.53 -4.31
CA GLN A 24 29.89 15.90 -4.34
C GLN A 24 29.44 16.64 -3.10
N GLU A 25 30.30 17.45 -2.49
CA GLU A 25 29.93 18.36 -1.39
C GLU A 25 30.14 19.79 -1.87
N ILE A 26 29.11 20.64 -1.64
CA ILE A 26 29.14 22.03 -2.11
C ILE A 26 28.58 22.98 -1.05
N ASP A 27 28.89 24.26 -1.16
CA ASP A 27 28.08 25.32 -0.59
C ASP A 27 26.77 25.45 -1.39
N GLY A 28 25.64 25.15 -0.78
CA GLY A 28 24.32 25.20 -1.42
C GLY A 28 23.80 26.63 -1.63
N HIS A 29 24.57 27.65 -1.26
CA HIS A 29 24.28 29.06 -1.57
C HIS A 29 25.25 29.64 -2.64
N ASP A 30 26.19 28.83 -3.15
CA ASP A 30 27.10 29.23 -4.24
C ASP A 30 26.57 28.72 -5.60
N GLU A 31 26.06 29.65 -6.41
CA GLU A 31 25.45 29.34 -7.71
C GLU A 31 26.45 28.64 -8.67
N ILE A 32 27.73 29.00 -8.61
CA ILE A 32 28.76 28.42 -9.47
C ILE A 32 28.97 26.95 -9.09
N GLN A 33 29.11 26.64 -7.80
CA GLN A 33 29.24 25.27 -7.30
C GLN A 33 28.01 24.44 -7.64
N ILE A 34 26.80 24.99 -7.49
CA ILE A 34 25.53 24.32 -7.83
C ILE A 34 25.54 23.93 -9.33
N LEU A 35 25.83 24.89 -10.23
CA LEU A 35 25.83 24.64 -11.65
C LEU A 35 26.93 23.64 -12.09
N GLN A 36 28.10 23.73 -11.51
CA GLN A 36 29.20 22.81 -11.80
C GLN A 36 28.87 21.39 -11.32
N SER A 37 28.34 21.24 -10.13
CA SER A 37 27.99 19.92 -9.57
C SER A 37 26.88 19.23 -10.35
N ILE A 38 25.88 19.97 -10.83
CA ILE A 38 24.84 19.44 -11.72
C ILE A 38 25.45 18.96 -13.05
N LYS A 39 26.37 19.75 -13.65
CA LYS A 39 27.03 19.35 -14.88
C LYS A 39 27.88 18.08 -14.69
N LEU A 40 28.58 17.94 -13.56
CA LEU A 40 29.35 16.75 -13.24
C LEU A 40 28.45 15.53 -12.98
N ALA A 41 27.37 15.71 -12.26
CA ALA A 41 26.39 14.65 -12.02
C ALA A 41 25.75 14.13 -13.33
N LYS A 42 25.47 15.02 -14.30
CA LYS A 42 24.96 14.63 -15.62
C LYS A 42 25.98 13.87 -16.48
N LYS A 43 27.28 14.07 -16.25
CA LYS A 43 28.34 13.36 -16.96
C LYS A 43 28.64 11.97 -16.39
N GLU A 44 28.31 11.75 -15.12
CA GLU A 44 28.48 10.45 -14.48
C GLU A 44 27.31 9.52 -14.87
N VAL A 45 27.61 8.48 -15.64
CA VAL A 45 26.61 7.54 -16.16
C VAL A 45 26.77 6.12 -15.62
N THR A 46 27.78 5.88 -14.80
CA THR A 46 28.11 4.55 -14.27
C THR A 46 27.64 4.36 -12.84
N LYS A 47 27.48 5.45 -12.10
CA LYS A 47 27.11 5.47 -10.69
C LYS A 47 25.96 6.45 -10.46
N PRO A 48 25.09 6.22 -9.46
CA PRO A 48 24.18 7.25 -9.03
C PRO A 48 24.96 8.43 -8.43
N SER A 49 24.54 9.66 -8.72
CA SER A 49 25.16 10.88 -8.19
C SER A 49 24.33 11.46 -7.04
N ILE A 50 25.02 11.90 -5.99
CA ILE A 50 24.44 12.69 -4.92
C ILE A 50 25.24 13.98 -4.73
N ILE A 51 24.54 15.10 -4.61
CA ILE A 51 25.09 16.40 -4.30
C ILE A 51 24.68 16.77 -2.88
N ILE A 52 25.64 16.83 -1.96
CA ILE A 52 25.44 17.21 -0.58
C ILE A 52 25.63 18.72 -0.48
N ALA A 53 24.54 19.47 -0.47
CA ALA A 53 24.53 20.92 -0.42
C ALA A 53 24.43 21.39 1.04
N LYS A 54 25.47 22.07 1.54
CA LYS A 54 25.43 22.70 2.84
C LYS A 54 24.69 24.03 2.75
N THR A 55 23.60 24.15 3.50
CA THR A 55 22.73 25.34 3.46
C THR A 55 22.46 25.89 4.86
N THR A 56 21.97 27.12 4.90
CA THR A 56 21.52 27.78 6.11
C THR A 56 20.02 28.03 6.00
N ILE A 57 19.23 27.54 6.96
CA ILE A 57 17.77 27.75 6.99
C ILE A 57 17.45 29.24 7.13
N GLY A 58 16.47 29.74 6.37
CA GLY A 58 16.06 31.15 6.42
C GLY A 58 17.15 32.12 5.96
N LYS A 59 18.04 31.69 5.04
CA LYS A 59 19.13 32.50 4.50
C LYS A 59 18.62 33.88 4.08
N PHE A 60 19.34 34.92 4.48
CA PHE A 60 19.02 36.34 4.27
C PHE A 60 17.87 36.92 5.09
N ALA A 61 17.18 36.14 5.95
CA ALA A 61 16.20 36.70 6.91
C ALA A 61 16.93 37.28 8.14
N PRO A 62 17.03 38.62 8.30
CA PRO A 62 17.99 39.23 9.26
C PRO A 62 17.84 38.77 10.70
N ASN A 63 16.59 38.53 11.16
CA ASN A 63 16.33 38.15 12.55
C ASN A 63 16.06 36.66 12.71
N LYS A 64 15.79 35.93 11.63
CA LYS A 64 15.36 34.51 11.66
C LYS A 64 16.33 33.55 10.98
N GLU A 65 17.35 34.02 10.26
CA GLU A 65 18.37 33.17 9.66
C GLU A 65 19.02 32.26 10.70
N ASN A 66 19.21 30.99 10.35
CA ASN A 66 19.83 29.96 11.17
C ASN A 66 19.13 29.71 12.53
N THR A 67 17.82 29.95 12.59
CA THR A 67 16.99 29.68 13.76
C THR A 67 15.86 28.71 13.45
N SER A 68 15.32 28.07 14.48
CA SER A 68 14.11 27.22 14.34
C SER A 68 12.84 28.02 14.01
N GLY A 69 12.86 29.35 14.17
CA GLY A 69 11.71 30.21 13.94
C GLY A 69 11.21 30.29 12.49
N VAL A 70 11.94 29.70 11.53
CA VAL A 70 11.53 29.59 10.11
C VAL A 70 11.19 28.16 9.69
N HIS A 71 11.30 27.20 10.61
CA HIS A 71 10.96 25.81 10.30
C HIS A 71 9.43 25.63 10.33
N GLY A 72 8.82 25.48 9.16
CA GLY A 72 7.39 25.27 9.03
C GLY A 72 6.51 26.47 9.41
N SER A 73 7.11 27.67 9.56
CA SER A 73 6.41 28.90 9.88
C SER A 73 6.73 29.99 8.84
N PRO A 74 5.75 30.79 8.42
CA PRO A 74 6.02 31.94 7.54
C PRO A 74 6.90 32.97 8.27
N LEU A 75 7.67 33.73 7.49
CA LEU A 75 8.49 34.82 8.04
C LEU A 75 7.66 35.87 8.78
N GLY A 76 6.45 36.14 8.32
CA GLY A 76 5.62 37.28 8.75
C GLY A 76 5.98 38.55 7.98
N ASP A 77 5.07 39.53 7.98
CA ASP A 77 5.16 40.71 7.09
C ASP A 77 6.41 41.56 7.38
N GLU A 78 6.74 41.78 8.64
CA GLU A 78 7.89 42.62 8.99
C GLU A 78 9.23 41.94 8.60
N GLU A 79 9.39 40.65 8.90
CA GLU A 79 10.61 39.93 8.54
C GLU A 79 10.72 39.76 7.02
N MET A 80 9.58 39.60 6.33
CA MET A 80 9.53 39.52 4.86
C MET A 80 10.00 40.84 4.23
N LYS A 81 9.58 42.01 4.75
CA LYS A 81 10.08 43.32 4.30
C LYS A 81 11.59 43.42 4.45
N LEU A 82 12.11 43.02 5.63
CA LEU A 82 13.55 43.05 5.90
C LEU A 82 14.30 42.07 4.96
N PHE A 83 13.78 40.86 4.74
CA PHE A 83 14.33 39.89 3.80
C PHE A 83 14.40 40.44 2.37
N LEU A 84 13.30 41.01 1.86
CA LEU A 84 13.24 41.60 0.51
C LEU A 84 14.24 42.75 0.34
N ASN A 85 14.34 43.62 1.34
CA ASN A 85 15.35 44.69 1.36
C ASN A 85 16.77 44.12 1.35
N ASN A 86 17.04 43.07 2.13
CA ASN A 86 18.35 42.44 2.26
C ASN A 86 18.81 41.79 0.95
N ILE A 87 17.91 41.20 0.16
CA ILE A 87 18.20 40.62 -1.15
C ILE A 87 18.08 41.64 -2.30
N GLY A 88 17.73 42.91 -2.01
CA GLY A 88 17.59 43.97 -3.00
C GLY A 88 16.39 43.81 -3.94
N TRP A 89 15.35 43.10 -3.52
CA TRP A 89 14.12 42.91 -4.31
C TRP A 89 13.33 44.22 -4.39
N LYS A 90 12.94 44.61 -5.63
CA LYS A 90 12.20 45.85 -5.89
C LYS A 90 10.86 45.64 -6.61
N GLY A 91 10.51 44.40 -6.91
CA GLY A 91 9.24 44.06 -7.58
C GLY A 91 8.11 43.77 -6.61
N ASP A 92 6.90 43.70 -7.11
CA ASP A 92 5.75 43.22 -6.37
C ASP A 92 5.86 41.71 -6.15
N PRO A 93 5.17 41.14 -5.11
CA PRO A 93 5.14 39.71 -4.91
C PRO A 93 4.66 38.94 -6.14
N PHE A 94 5.38 37.87 -6.49
CA PHE A 94 5.09 37.01 -7.66
C PHE A 94 5.29 37.66 -9.05
N GLU A 95 5.76 38.91 -9.12
CA GLU A 95 6.14 39.54 -10.37
C GLU A 95 7.64 39.37 -10.65
N HIS A 96 7.97 38.98 -11.87
CA HIS A 96 9.34 38.86 -12.33
C HIS A 96 9.61 39.79 -13.49
N LYS A 97 10.87 40.10 -13.72
CA LYS A 97 11.28 40.89 -14.89
C LYS A 97 10.88 40.19 -16.19
N LYS A 98 10.55 40.98 -17.20
CA LYS A 98 10.10 40.50 -18.52
C LYS A 98 11.09 39.52 -19.14
N GLU A 99 12.39 39.77 -18.99
CA GLU A 99 13.46 38.93 -19.54
C GLU A 99 13.42 37.49 -18.99
N ILE A 100 12.93 37.30 -17.77
CA ILE A 100 12.76 35.95 -17.15
C ILE A 100 11.65 35.20 -17.89
N TYR A 101 10.52 35.84 -18.14
CA TYR A 101 9.41 35.22 -18.88
C TYR A 101 9.82 34.90 -20.32
N GLU A 102 10.56 35.80 -20.99
CA GLU A 102 11.08 35.61 -22.34
C GLU A 102 12.06 34.41 -22.39
N TYR A 103 12.96 34.28 -21.41
CA TYR A 103 13.87 33.17 -21.32
C TYR A 103 13.12 31.82 -21.19
N PHE A 104 12.13 31.75 -20.32
CA PHE A 104 11.35 30.50 -20.14
C PHE A 104 10.46 30.22 -21.35
N GLU A 105 9.97 31.25 -22.05
CA GLU A 105 9.23 31.06 -23.31
C GLU A 105 10.12 30.47 -24.41
N GLU A 106 11.34 30.95 -24.56
CA GLU A 106 12.31 30.36 -25.49
C GLU A 106 12.69 28.92 -25.09
N LYS A 107 12.91 28.67 -23.82
CA LYS A 107 13.18 27.31 -23.29
C LYS A 107 12.02 26.37 -23.62
N ARG A 108 10.78 26.81 -23.39
CA ARG A 108 9.59 26.02 -23.72
C ARG A 108 9.50 25.68 -25.21
N LYS A 109 9.88 26.60 -26.11
CA LYS A 109 9.92 26.32 -27.54
C LYS A 109 10.92 25.23 -27.90
N LEU A 110 12.11 25.23 -27.28
CA LEU A 110 13.12 24.19 -27.47
C LEU A 110 12.62 22.84 -26.92
N ASP A 111 12.02 22.84 -25.73
CA ASP A 111 11.47 21.63 -25.12
C ASP A 111 10.33 21.03 -25.97
N ASN A 112 9.50 21.89 -26.60
CA ASN A 112 8.46 21.44 -27.52
C ASN A 112 9.05 20.77 -28.76
N VAL A 113 10.14 21.27 -29.31
CA VAL A 113 10.82 20.62 -30.45
C VAL A 113 11.36 19.24 -30.06
N GLU A 114 11.94 19.10 -28.86
CA GLU A 114 12.37 17.79 -28.35
C GLU A 114 11.18 16.83 -28.16
N PHE A 115 10.06 17.34 -27.63
CA PHE A 115 8.83 16.57 -27.47
C PHE A 115 8.27 16.11 -28.82
N ASP A 116 8.18 16.99 -29.80
CA ASP A 116 7.67 16.67 -31.15
C ASP A 116 8.52 15.60 -31.83
N ASN A 117 9.84 15.69 -31.71
CA ASN A 117 10.77 14.69 -32.23
C ASN A 117 10.60 13.33 -31.56
N TRP A 118 10.44 13.31 -30.22
CA TRP A 118 10.13 12.11 -29.47
C TRP A 118 8.80 11.51 -29.90
N PHE A 119 7.76 12.34 -30.02
CA PHE A 119 6.41 11.90 -30.41
C PHE A 119 6.38 11.35 -31.84
N ALA A 120 7.09 11.98 -32.78
CA ALA A 120 7.25 11.46 -34.12
C ALA A 120 7.94 10.08 -34.13
N THR A 121 8.98 9.90 -33.31
CA THR A 121 9.68 8.63 -33.15
C THR A 121 8.79 7.55 -32.58
N LEU A 122 7.99 7.89 -31.54
CA LEU A 122 7.01 7.01 -30.96
C LEU A 122 5.97 6.56 -32.00
N ASN A 123 5.36 7.52 -32.70
CA ASN A 123 4.34 7.24 -33.74
C ASN A 123 4.89 6.33 -34.85
N LYS A 124 6.14 6.58 -35.30
CA LYS A 124 6.81 5.73 -36.28
C LYS A 124 6.90 4.29 -35.74
N LYS A 125 7.38 4.12 -34.50
CA LYS A 125 7.53 2.80 -33.87
C LYS A 125 6.18 2.09 -33.69
N LEU A 126 5.14 2.81 -33.31
CA LEU A 126 3.77 2.27 -33.17
C LEU A 126 3.21 1.77 -34.51
N ASN A 127 3.54 2.44 -35.62
CA ASN A 127 3.08 2.07 -36.95
C ASN A 127 3.87 0.91 -37.57
N GLU A 128 5.14 0.82 -37.27
CA GLU A 128 6.06 -0.17 -37.87
C GLU A 128 6.15 -1.50 -37.08
N ASP A 129 5.80 -1.48 -35.80
CA ASP A 129 5.95 -2.63 -34.89
C ASP A 129 4.62 -2.91 -34.17
N GLY A 130 3.82 -3.82 -34.73
CA GLY A 130 2.52 -4.18 -34.16
C GLY A 130 2.63 -4.81 -32.75
N SER A 131 3.73 -5.48 -32.41
CA SER A 131 3.92 -6.04 -31.07
C SER A 131 4.18 -4.93 -30.05
N PHE A 132 4.98 -3.93 -30.41
CA PHE A 132 5.21 -2.76 -29.58
C PHE A 132 3.91 -1.94 -29.42
N ASN A 133 3.13 -1.77 -30.49
CA ASN A 133 1.85 -1.08 -30.45
C ASN A 133 0.88 -1.73 -29.45
N ASN A 134 0.75 -3.04 -29.49
CA ASN A 134 -0.09 -3.77 -28.52
C ASN A 134 0.37 -3.57 -27.08
N LEU A 135 1.67 -3.69 -26.81
CA LEU A 135 2.23 -3.44 -25.49
C LEU A 135 2.02 -1.99 -25.02
N TRP A 136 2.23 -1.03 -25.90
CA TRP A 136 2.03 0.39 -25.60
C TRP A 136 0.58 0.69 -25.24
N ASN A 137 -0.38 0.15 -26.01
CA ASN A 137 -1.79 0.34 -25.74
C ASN A 137 -2.21 -0.29 -24.40
N GLN A 138 -1.75 -1.50 -24.10
CA GLN A 138 -1.97 -2.13 -22.79
C GLN A 138 -1.42 -1.25 -21.65
N PHE A 139 -0.21 -0.71 -21.82
CA PHE A 139 0.41 0.16 -20.83
C PHE A 139 -0.37 1.46 -20.62
N ILE A 140 -0.75 2.16 -21.71
CA ILE A 140 -1.45 3.45 -21.62
C ILE A 140 -2.87 3.29 -21.06
N ASN A 141 -3.57 2.22 -21.45
CA ASN A 141 -4.93 1.94 -20.99
C ASN A 141 -4.97 1.35 -19.57
N GLY A 142 -3.82 0.94 -19.01
CA GLY A 142 -3.78 0.27 -17.71
C GLY A 142 -4.52 -1.07 -17.70
N GLU A 143 -4.60 -1.74 -18.85
CA GLU A 143 -5.32 -3.01 -19.00
C GLU A 143 -4.50 -4.17 -18.46
N ILE A 144 -5.09 -4.92 -17.52
CA ILE A 144 -4.53 -6.16 -17.00
C ILE A 144 -5.35 -7.32 -17.50
N SER A 145 -4.68 -8.23 -18.21
CA SER A 145 -5.26 -9.53 -18.60
C SER A 145 -5.40 -10.40 -17.36
N PHE A 146 -6.61 -10.86 -17.10
CA PHE A 146 -6.94 -11.65 -15.94
C PHE A 146 -7.60 -12.96 -16.36
N GLU A 147 -6.93 -14.08 -16.10
CA GLU A 147 -7.48 -15.42 -16.30
C GLU A 147 -7.82 -16.04 -14.95
N ASN A 148 -9.04 -16.54 -14.82
CA ASN A 148 -9.44 -17.29 -13.63
C ASN A 148 -8.66 -18.61 -13.55
N LEU A 149 -8.22 -18.94 -12.34
CA LEU A 149 -7.60 -20.23 -12.04
C LEU A 149 -8.62 -21.16 -11.37
N ASP A 150 -8.53 -22.44 -11.69
CA ASP A 150 -9.23 -23.46 -10.89
C ASP A 150 -8.46 -23.70 -9.59
N LEU A 151 -8.94 -23.07 -8.52
CA LEU A 151 -8.36 -23.11 -7.18
C LEU A 151 -9.21 -23.97 -6.22
N LYS A 152 -9.94 -24.97 -6.72
CA LYS A 152 -10.87 -25.82 -5.95
C LYS A 152 -10.15 -26.76 -4.96
N GLN A 153 -9.23 -26.24 -4.18
CA GLN A 153 -8.48 -26.99 -3.16
C GLN A 153 -8.40 -26.19 -1.87
N SER A 154 -8.42 -26.91 -0.75
CA SER A 154 -8.09 -26.35 0.56
C SER A 154 -6.63 -25.92 0.57
N ALA A 155 -6.39 -24.65 0.83
CA ALA A 155 -5.05 -24.07 0.94
C ALA A 155 -5.10 -22.71 1.62
N ALA A 156 -3.96 -22.28 2.14
CA ALA A 156 -3.81 -20.91 2.64
C ALA A 156 -4.05 -19.87 1.54
N THR A 157 -4.72 -18.78 1.86
CA THR A 157 -5.01 -17.75 0.84
C THR A 157 -3.73 -17.15 0.25
N ARG A 158 -2.62 -17.08 1.02
CA ARG A 158 -1.30 -16.68 0.49
C ARG A 158 -0.77 -17.63 -0.60
N VAL A 159 -1.06 -18.94 -0.48
CA VAL A 159 -0.60 -19.94 -1.46
C VAL A 159 -1.38 -19.81 -2.76
N ASN A 160 -2.71 -19.75 -2.67
CA ASN A 160 -3.58 -19.57 -3.83
C ASN A 160 -3.37 -18.19 -4.48
N GLY A 161 -3.20 -17.15 -3.66
CA GLY A 161 -2.84 -15.81 -4.14
C GLY A 161 -1.50 -15.77 -4.89
N GLY A 162 -0.48 -16.47 -4.37
CA GLY A 162 0.82 -16.57 -5.05
C GLY A 162 0.75 -17.28 -6.40
N LYS A 163 -0.03 -18.37 -6.50
CA LYS A 163 -0.28 -19.06 -7.80
C LYS A 163 -0.94 -18.11 -8.80
N LEU A 164 -1.94 -17.36 -8.35
CA LEU A 164 -2.66 -16.40 -9.18
C LEU A 164 -1.76 -15.25 -9.61
N LEU A 165 -0.96 -14.69 -8.70
CA LEU A 165 -0.02 -13.61 -8.99
C LEU A 165 1.01 -14.03 -10.05
N LYS A 166 1.53 -15.24 -9.95
CA LYS A 166 2.45 -15.80 -10.95
C LYS A 166 1.77 -15.89 -12.33
N LYS A 167 0.53 -16.39 -12.38
CA LYS A 167 -0.24 -16.46 -13.62
C LYS A 167 -0.52 -15.09 -14.22
N ILE A 168 -0.86 -14.10 -13.41
CA ILE A 168 -1.04 -12.71 -13.83
C ILE A 168 0.27 -12.16 -14.44
N GLY A 169 1.41 -12.42 -13.79
CA GLY A 169 2.73 -11.97 -14.26
C GLY A 169 3.16 -12.57 -15.61
N GLU A 170 2.72 -13.78 -15.94
CA GLU A 170 2.98 -14.40 -17.25
C GLU A 170 2.36 -13.59 -18.39
N SER A 171 1.13 -13.12 -18.21
CA SER A 171 0.34 -12.38 -19.21
C SER A 171 0.53 -10.87 -19.18
N ASN A 172 1.07 -10.30 -18.07
CA ASN A 172 1.15 -8.86 -17.87
C ASN A 172 2.58 -8.42 -17.54
N LYS A 173 3.21 -7.63 -18.42
CA LYS A 173 4.60 -7.15 -18.25
C LYS A 173 4.71 -5.83 -17.48
N PHE A 174 3.59 -5.18 -17.18
CA PHE A 174 3.52 -3.87 -16.52
C PHE A 174 3.24 -3.96 -15.02
N ILE A 175 3.40 -5.15 -14.42
CA ILE A 175 3.33 -5.37 -12.99
C ILE A 175 4.72 -5.65 -12.47
N LEU A 176 5.17 -4.87 -11.49
CA LEU A 176 6.46 -5.02 -10.81
C LEU A 176 6.22 -5.16 -9.31
N GLY A 177 7.01 -5.96 -8.65
CA GLY A 177 6.93 -6.03 -7.19
C GLY A 177 7.74 -7.16 -6.61
N GLY A 178 7.59 -7.37 -5.31
CA GLY A 178 8.34 -8.40 -4.62
C GLY A 178 8.19 -8.30 -3.11
N SER A 179 9.14 -8.88 -2.38
CA SER A 179 9.04 -9.02 -0.94
C SER A 179 10.22 -8.37 -0.21
N ALA A 180 9.96 -7.92 1.02
CA ALA A 180 10.99 -7.49 1.95
C ALA A 180 11.63 -8.71 2.63
N ASP A 181 12.44 -9.46 1.88
CA ASP A 181 13.21 -10.65 2.30
C ASP A 181 12.36 -11.83 2.84
N LEU A 182 11.08 -11.88 2.50
CA LEU A 182 10.14 -12.90 2.95
C LEU A 182 9.42 -13.64 1.81
N ALA A 183 9.95 -13.59 0.59
CA ALA A 183 9.31 -14.14 -0.61
C ALA A 183 8.93 -15.63 -0.44
N ALA A 184 9.81 -16.45 0.13
CA ALA A 184 9.56 -17.87 0.38
C ALA A 184 8.39 -18.11 1.33
N SER A 185 8.15 -17.21 2.29
CA SER A 185 7.07 -17.32 3.29
C SER A 185 5.77 -16.68 2.79
N THR A 186 5.85 -15.51 2.19
CA THR A 186 4.66 -14.79 1.68
C THR A 186 4.08 -15.44 0.45
N LYS A 187 4.88 -16.19 -0.33
CA LYS A 187 4.52 -16.79 -1.63
C LYS A 187 4.17 -15.77 -2.72
N GLN A 188 4.40 -14.47 -2.49
CA GLN A 188 4.03 -13.41 -3.42
C GLN A 188 5.18 -13.10 -4.37
N ILE A 189 5.44 -14.03 -5.29
CA ILE A 189 6.47 -13.95 -6.32
C ILE A 189 5.78 -13.92 -7.69
N ILE A 190 5.89 -12.79 -8.39
CA ILE A 190 5.25 -12.60 -9.70
C ILE A 190 6.00 -13.34 -10.82
N SER A 191 7.32 -13.44 -10.72
CA SER A 191 8.19 -14.04 -11.73
C SER A 191 9.51 -14.48 -11.10
N GLU A 192 10.12 -15.52 -11.66
CA GLU A 192 11.49 -15.92 -11.33
C GLU A 192 12.55 -14.92 -11.89
N SER A 193 12.14 -14.02 -12.77
CA SER A 193 13.01 -13.04 -13.38
C SER A 193 13.14 -11.79 -12.51
N THR A 194 14.27 -11.65 -11.84
CA THR A 194 14.56 -10.52 -10.95
C THR A 194 14.93 -9.26 -11.74
N TYR A 195 14.28 -8.14 -11.39
CA TYR A 195 14.64 -6.82 -11.87
C TYR A 195 15.96 -6.36 -11.22
N SER A 196 16.93 -5.98 -12.04
CA SER A 196 18.24 -5.54 -11.54
C SER A 196 18.95 -4.61 -12.54
N SER A 197 20.10 -4.10 -12.17
CA SER A 197 20.97 -3.33 -13.10
C SER A 197 21.37 -4.11 -14.35
N LYS A 198 21.41 -5.44 -14.25
CA LYS A 198 21.77 -6.35 -15.36
C LYS A 198 20.55 -6.91 -16.11
N ASN A 199 19.37 -6.83 -15.52
CA ASN A 199 18.12 -7.33 -16.11
C ASN A 199 16.99 -6.34 -15.88
N ARG A 200 16.76 -5.45 -16.81
CA ARG A 200 15.72 -4.42 -16.76
C ARG A 200 14.34 -4.93 -17.18
N SER A 201 14.23 -6.14 -17.70
CA SER A 201 12.99 -6.79 -18.07
C SER A 201 12.42 -7.69 -16.97
N GLY A 202 13.12 -7.88 -15.86
CA GLY A 202 12.62 -8.61 -14.70
C GLY A 202 11.43 -7.91 -14.05
N GLN A 203 10.54 -8.71 -13.47
CA GLN A 203 9.33 -8.20 -12.79
C GLN A 203 9.43 -8.32 -11.26
N ASN A 204 10.26 -9.25 -10.75
CA ASN A 204 10.42 -9.45 -9.32
C ASN A 204 11.51 -8.54 -8.75
N ILE A 205 11.20 -7.80 -7.69
CA ILE A 205 12.15 -6.89 -7.02
C ILE A 205 12.51 -7.47 -5.65
N GLU A 206 13.81 -7.68 -5.43
CA GLU A 206 14.33 -8.09 -4.12
C GLU A 206 14.59 -6.85 -3.26
N PHE A 207 13.62 -6.49 -2.41
CA PHE A 207 13.72 -5.28 -1.58
C PHE A 207 14.66 -5.45 -0.38
N GLY A 208 14.93 -6.70 0.04
CA GLY A 208 15.66 -6.97 1.28
C GLY A 208 14.85 -6.54 2.51
N ILE A 209 15.46 -6.52 3.69
CA ILE A 209 14.83 -6.11 4.96
C ILE A 209 14.70 -4.58 4.97
N ARG A 210 13.76 -4.03 4.18
CA ARG A 210 13.58 -2.58 3.97
C ARG A 210 12.11 -2.24 3.72
N GLU A 211 11.23 -2.57 4.64
CA GLU A 211 9.77 -2.44 4.50
C GLU A 211 9.36 -1.00 4.18
N HIS A 212 9.89 -0.02 4.92
CA HIS A 212 9.60 1.40 4.65
C HIS A 212 10.09 1.83 3.26
N GLY A 213 11.32 1.44 2.91
CA GLY A 213 11.90 1.71 1.58
C GLY A 213 11.13 1.03 0.45
N MET A 214 10.68 -0.22 0.66
CA MET A 214 9.81 -0.94 -0.27
C MET A 214 8.54 -0.14 -0.53
N ALA A 215 7.82 0.28 0.52
CA ALA A 215 6.59 1.04 0.36
C ALA A 215 6.83 2.39 -0.34
N ALA A 216 7.94 3.08 -0.04
CA ALA A 216 8.30 4.32 -0.70
C ALA A 216 8.61 4.12 -2.21
N ILE A 217 9.31 3.03 -2.57
CA ILE A 217 9.58 2.67 -3.96
C ILE A 217 8.28 2.36 -4.71
N ILE A 218 7.36 1.59 -4.10
CA ILE A 218 6.04 1.30 -4.67
C ILE A 218 5.27 2.59 -4.95
N ASN A 219 5.23 3.50 -3.99
CA ASN A 219 4.61 4.81 -4.17
C ASN A 219 5.25 5.60 -5.31
N GLY A 220 6.58 5.58 -5.41
CA GLY A 220 7.33 6.26 -6.47
C GLY A 220 7.01 5.70 -7.87
N ILE A 221 6.93 4.37 -8.01
CA ILE A 221 6.55 3.71 -9.27
C ILE A 221 5.12 4.11 -9.65
N SER A 222 4.18 4.02 -8.71
CA SER A 222 2.77 4.36 -8.95
C SER A 222 2.56 5.83 -9.29
N LEU A 223 3.39 6.73 -8.74
CA LEU A 223 3.34 8.17 -9.03
C LEU A 223 3.91 8.51 -10.42
N HIS A 224 5.00 7.83 -10.79
CA HIS A 224 5.76 8.18 -12.01
C HIS A 224 5.17 7.58 -13.29
N SER A 225 4.46 6.47 -13.20
CA SER A 225 4.10 5.69 -14.39
C SER A 225 2.75 5.00 -14.25
N LYS A 226 2.30 4.39 -15.35
CA LYS A 226 1.15 3.48 -15.40
C LYS A 226 1.49 2.04 -15.01
N LEU A 227 2.68 1.80 -14.46
CA LEU A 227 3.04 0.49 -13.94
C LEU A 227 2.28 0.19 -12.66
N PHE A 228 1.76 -1.01 -12.55
CA PHE A 228 1.25 -1.51 -11.28
C PHE A 228 2.40 -2.02 -10.43
N ALA A 229 2.45 -1.58 -9.18
CA ALA A 229 3.52 -1.98 -8.28
C ALA A 229 2.97 -2.56 -6.98
N TYR A 230 3.58 -3.64 -6.48
CA TYR A 230 3.22 -4.22 -5.19
C TYR A 230 4.44 -4.51 -4.33
N GLY A 231 4.24 -4.44 -3.00
CA GLY A 231 5.22 -4.86 -2.00
C GLY A 231 4.60 -5.84 -1.02
N SER A 232 5.34 -6.88 -0.65
CA SER A 232 4.84 -7.94 0.23
C SER A 232 5.73 -8.19 1.44
N THR A 233 5.09 -8.42 2.60
CA THR A 233 5.71 -8.84 3.85
C THR A 233 4.65 -9.45 4.78
N PHE A 234 4.99 -9.79 6.04
CA PHE A 234 4.00 -10.17 7.05
C PHE A 234 3.18 -8.97 7.50
N LEU A 235 1.93 -9.20 7.91
CA LEU A 235 1.03 -8.11 8.32
C LEU A 235 1.59 -7.31 9.50
N VAL A 236 2.23 -7.96 10.46
CA VAL A 236 2.84 -7.28 11.62
C VAL A 236 3.91 -6.26 11.18
N PHE A 237 4.64 -6.51 10.11
CA PHE A 237 5.66 -5.60 9.60
C PHE A 237 5.12 -4.42 8.80
N SER A 238 3.79 -4.33 8.62
CA SER A 238 3.15 -3.10 8.16
C SER A 238 3.43 -1.91 9.09
N ASP A 239 3.76 -2.15 10.35
CA ASP A 239 4.17 -1.12 11.30
C ASP A 239 5.42 -0.35 10.83
N TYR A 240 6.38 -1.05 10.23
CA TYR A 240 7.56 -0.40 9.62
C TYR A 240 7.23 0.37 8.34
N MET A 241 6.12 0.05 7.67
CA MET A 241 5.70 0.65 6.40
C MET A 241 4.68 1.79 6.57
N ARG A 242 4.04 1.86 7.73
CA ARG A 242 2.85 2.69 7.98
C ARG A 242 2.97 4.14 7.48
N PRO A 243 4.07 4.90 7.71
CA PRO A 243 4.19 6.26 7.21
C PRO A 243 4.14 6.34 5.67
N SER A 244 4.80 5.41 4.97
CA SER A 244 4.79 5.36 3.50
C SER A 244 3.44 4.91 2.95
N ILE A 245 2.77 3.94 3.58
CA ILE A 245 1.40 3.53 3.21
C ILE A 245 0.45 4.73 3.33
N ARG A 246 0.51 5.45 4.46
CA ARG A 246 -0.30 6.64 4.68
C ARG A 246 -0.04 7.73 3.64
N LEU A 247 1.22 7.92 3.25
CA LEU A 247 1.59 8.90 2.22
C LEU A 247 1.04 8.50 0.84
N GLY A 248 1.11 7.22 0.46
CA GLY A 248 0.50 6.71 -0.77
C GLY A 248 -1.01 7.00 -0.81
N SER A 249 -1.70 6.77 0.30
CA SER A 249 -3.12 7.05 0.43
C SER A 249 -3.43 8.55 0.36
N LEU A 250 -2.65 9.39 1.05
CA LEU A 250 -2.79 10.86 1.02
C LEU A 250 -2.62 11.43 -0.39
N MET A 251 -1.76 10.82 -1.19
CA MET A 251 -1.48 11.17 -2.58
C MET A 251 -2.42 10.51 -3.59
N ASN A 252 -3.41 9.73 -3.14
CA ASN A 252 -4.35 8.96 -3.96
C ASN A 252 -3.65 8.06 -5.01
N LEU A 253 -2.61 7.34 -4.59
CA LEU A 253 -1.83 6.47 -5.48
C LEU A 253 -2.46 5.07 -5.58
N ASN A 254 -2.31 4.44 -6.73
CA ASN A 254 -2.62 3.02 -6.99
C ASN A 254 -1.55 2.07 -6.39
N SER A 255 -1.04 2.39 -5.22
CA SER A 255 -0.05 1.55 -4.55
C SER A 255 -0.70 0.31 -3.96
N SER A 256 -0.09 -0.85 -4.15
CA SER A 256 -0.61 -2.13 -3.68
C SER A 256 0.34 -2.79 -2.67
N PHE A 257 -0.21 -3.21 -1.54
CA PHE A 257 0.53 -3.90 -0.49
C PHE A 257 -0.13 -5.25 -0.19
N ILE A 258 0.65 -6.33 -0.21
CA ILE A 258 0.18 -7.70 0.02
C ILE A 258 0.82 -8.20 1.31
N PHE A 259 0.02 -8.30 2.35
CA PHE A 259 0.44 -8.83 3.65
C PHE A 259 -0.03 -10.26 3.83
N THR A 260 0.79 -11.06 4.48
CA THR A 260 0.45 -12.44 4.85
C THR A 260 0.61 -12.65 6.34
N HIS A 261 0.23 -13.84 6.85
CA HIS A 261 0.31 -14.12 8.28
C HIS A 261 -0.59 -13.17 9.08
N ASP A 262 -1.88 -13.21 8.73
CA ASP A 262 -2.91 -12.21 9.01
C ASP A 262 -3.42 -12.20 10.46
N SER A 263 -3.07 -13.20 11.29
CA SER A 263 -3.67 -13.40 12.60
C SER A 263 -2.78 -14.18 13.58
N ILE A 264 -3.33 -14.48 14.75
CA ILE A 264 -2.69 -15.33 15.78
C ILE A 264 -2.35 -16.75 15.25
N TYR A 265 -2.98 -17.19 14.15
CA TYR A 265 -2.70 -18.49 13.53
C TYR A 265 -1.33 -18.57 12.82
N LEU A 266 -0.53 -17.53 12.93
CA LEU A 266 0.90 -17.62 12.67
C LEU A 266 1.57 -18.64 13.61
N GLY A 267 1.07 -18.80 14.84
CA GLY A 267 1.42 -19.90 15.71
C GLY A 267 2.62 -19.64 16.61
N GLU A 268 3.62 -20.54 16.54
CA GLU A 268 4.73 -20.62 17.48
C GLU A 268 5.65 -19.39 17.50
N ASP A 269 5.74 -18.62 16.42
CA ASP A 269 6.52 -17.37 16.35
C ASP A 269 6.06 -16.35 17.41
N GLY A 270 4.80 -16.44 17.83
CA GLY A 270 4.26 -15.77 19.01
C GLY A 270 3.97 -14.29 18.84
N PRO A 271 3.83 -13.55 19.97
CA PRO A 271 3.27 -12.20 20.00
C PRO A 271 4.00 -11.16 19.14
N THR A 272 5.32 -11.33 18.93
CA THR A 272 6.11 -10.38 18.12
C THR A 272 5.80 -10.48 16.63
N HIS A 273 5.14 -11.54 16.19
CA HIS A 273 4.81 -11.79 14.78
C HIS A 273 3.30 -11.91 14.53
N GLN A 274 2.49 -12.02 15.59
CA GLN A 274 1.03 -12.16 15.52
C GLN A 274 0.37 -10.78 15.51
N PRO A 275 -0.24 -10.34 14.39
CA PRO A 275 -0.96 -9.08 14.33
C PRO A 275 -2.26 -9.17 15.14
N VAL A 276 -2.62 -8.09 15.81
CA VAL A 276 -3.87 -7.95 16.59
C VAL A 276 -4.60 -6.67 16.18
N GLU A 277 -3.97 -5.51 16.37
CA GLU A 277 -4.55 -4.20 16.05
C GLU A 277 -4.38 -3.78 14.58
N HIS A 278 -3.53 -4.47 13.82
CA HIS A 278 -3.05 -4.05 12.50
C HIS A 278 -4.18 -3.90 11.47
N LEU A 279 -5.14 -4.84 11.43
CA LEU A 279 -6.28 -4.76 10.51
C LEU A 279 -7.05 -3.45 10.69
N MET A 280 -7.46 -3.18 11.93
CA MET A 280 -8.23 -1.99 12.23
C MET A 280 -7.40 -0.72 12.08
N SER A 281 -6.15 -0.74 12.55
CA SER A 281 -5.27 0.42 12.46
C SER A 281 -4.98 0.84 11.01
N LEU A 282 -4.91 -0.10 10.08
CA LEU A 282 -4.78 0.18 8.64
C LEU A 282 -6.09 0.70 8.06
N ARG A 283 -7.24 0.14 8.45
CA ARG A 283 -8.57 0.64 8.03
C ARG A 283 -8.85 2.08 8.45
N LEU A 284 -8.24 2.54 9.56
CA LEU A 284 -8.36 3.93 10.03
C LEU A 284 -7.63 4.95 9.16
N ILE A 285 -6.75 4.55 8.26
CA ILE A 285 -6.11 5.48 7.32
C ILE A 285 -7.12 5.83 6.23
N PRO A 286 -7.46 7.14 6.04
CA PRO A 286 -8.39 7.55 4.99
C PRO A 286 -7.97 7.06 3.60
N ASN A 287 -8.93 6.77 2.72
CA ASN A 287 -8.72 6.32 1.33
C ASN A 287 -7.91 5.02 1.15
N ILE A 288 -7.68 4.25 2.20
CA ILE A 288 -7.18 2.88 2.07
C ILE A 288 -8.35 1.93 1.90
N GLU A 289 -8.18 0.93 1.06
CA GLU A 289 -9.08 -0.22 0.98
C GLU A 289 -8.34 -1.48 1.41
N LEU A 290 -8.75 -2.02 2.56
CA LEU A 290 -8.20 -3.24 3.12
C LEU A 290 -9.08 -4.44 2.72
N ILE A 291 -8.47 -5.38 2.01
CA ILE A 291 -9.11 -6.55 1.42
C ILE A 291 -8.62 -7.79 2.18
N ARG A 292 -9.55 -8.58 2.72
CA ARG A 292 -9.25 -9.82 3.46
C ARG A 292 -10.13 -10.95 2.97
N PRO A 293 -9.68 -11.71 1.93
CA PRO A 293 -10.50 -12.72 1.28
C PRO A 293 -10.63 -14.00 2.11
N ALA A 294 -11.82 -14.61 2.08
CA ALA A 294 -12.16 -15.86 2.77
C ALA A 294 -12.04 -17.10 1.89
N ASN A 295 -12.20 -16.98 0.57
CA ASN A 295 -12.26 -18.11 -0.35
C ASN A 295 -11.60 -17.80 -1.70
N ASN A 296 -11.60 -18.79 -2.57
CA ASN A 296 -10.87 -18.71 -3.85
C ASN A 296 -11.47 -17.71 -4.84
N ILE A 297 -12.77 -17.49 -4.83
CA ILE A 297 -13.39 -16.49 -5.71
C ILE A 297 -13.10 -15.07 -5.23
N GLU A 298 -13.16 -14.86 -3.91
CA GLU A 298 -12.74 -13.59 -3.31
C GLU A 298 -11.24 -13.30 -3.56
N ILE A 299 -10.36 -14.31 -3.53
CA ILE A 299 -8.94 -14.16 -3.87
C ILE A 299 -8.81 -13.68 -5.33
N GLN A 300 -9.51 -14.28 -6.27
CA GLN A 300 -9.45 -13.89 -7.68
C GLN A 300 -9.94 -12.46 -7.88
N HIS A 301 -11.06 -12.09 -7.28
CA HIS A 301 -11.57 -10.72 -7.33
C HIS A 301 -10.63 -9.73 -6.64
N SER A 302 -9.98 -10.13 -5.54
CA SER A 302 -9.01 -9.30 -4.83
C SER A 302 -7.82 -8.93 -5.69
N TYR A 303 -7.23 -9.89 -6.43
CA TYR A 303 -6.11 -9.61 -7.31
C TYR A 303 -6.52 -8.80 -8.56
N LYS A 304 -7.70 -9.05 -9.10
CA LYS A 304 -8.27 -8.23 -10.16
C LYS A 304 -8.43 -6.78 -9.69
N TYR A 305 -8.93 -6.60 -8.47
CA TYR A 305 -9.09 -5.28 -7.86
C TYR A 305 -7.75 -4.63 -7.49
N LEU A 306 -6.80 -5.40 -6.98
CA LEU A 306 -5.48 -4.91 -6.57
C LEU A 306 -4.76 -4.18 -7.72
N PHE A 307 -4.88 -4.71 -8.94
CA PHE A 307 -4.27 -4.17 -10.14
C PHE A 307 -5.25 -3.41 -11.04
N SER A 308 -6.32 -2.86 -10.48
CA SER A 308 -7.21 -1.93 -11.18
C SER A 308 -6.84 -0.46 -10.90
N GLU A 309 -7.07 0.40 -11.88
CA GLU A 309 -6.84 1.84 -11.76
C GLU A 309 -8.05 2.53 -11.10
N ASN A 310 -7.93 2.97 -9.86
CA ASN A 310 -9.02 3.60 -9.12
C ASN A 310 -8.57 4.70 -8.14
N ASN A 311 -7.31 5.11 -8.19
CA ASN A 311 -6.72 6.13 -7.32
C ASN A 311 -6.85 5.82 -5.81
N LYS A 312 -6.78 4.55 -5.45
CA LYS A 312 -6.83 4.05 -4.07
C LYS A 312 -5.57 3.26 -3.73
N THR A 313 -5.07 3.47 -2.53
CA THR A 313 -4.07 2.57 -1.96
C THR A 313 -4.76 1.31 -1.44
N LYS A 314 -4.34 0.15 -1.91
CA LYS A 314 -4.96 -1.14 -1.63
C LYS A 314 -4.05 -2.00 -0.76
N VAL A 315 -4.65 -2.63 0.24
CA VAL A 315 -3.98 -3.52 1.18
C VAL A 315 -4.68 -4.88 1.14
N LEU A 316 -4.01 -5.88 0.61
CA LEU A 316 -4.50 -7.27 0.57
C LEU A 316 -3.87 -8.05 1.73
N VAL A 317 -4.70 -8.72 2.52
CA VAL A 317 -4.28 -9.47 3.71
C VAL A 317 -4.66 -10.93 3.58
N LEU A 318 -3.67 -11.83 3.67
CA LEU A 318 -3.78 -13.24 3.36
C LEU A 318 -3.36 -14.13 4.54
N THR A 319 -4.01 -15.30 4.67
CA THR A 319 -3.77 -16.26 5.75
C THR A 319 -2.44 -16.98 5.62
N ARG A 320 -1.89 -17.39 6.79
CA ARG A 320 -0.79 -18.36 6.87
C ARG A 320 -1.30 -19.80 6.86
N GLN A 321 -2.38 -20.07 7.60
CA GLN A 321 -3.01 -21.38 7.75
C GLN A 321 -3.84 -21.70 6.49
N ASP A 322 -4.02 -23.01 6.25
CA ASP A 322 -4.89 -23.49 5.20
C ASP A 322 -6.36 -23.27 5.57
N LEU A 323 -7.16 -22.88 4.57
CA LEU A 323 -8.61 -22.76 4.70
C LEU A 323 -9.29 -23.89 3.92
N PRO A 324 -10.41 -24.43 4.45
CA PRO A 324 -11.22 -25.36 3.69
C PRO A 324 -11.74 -24.71 2.39
N TYR A 325 -11.95 -25.53 1.37
CA TYR A 325 -12.68 -25.06 0.19
C TYR A 325 -14.18 -25.00 0.50
N PHE A 326 -14.85 -23.93 0.12
CA PHE A 326 -16.30 -23.90 -0.04
C PHE A 326 -16.68 -23.25 -1.37
N ASP A 327 -17.72 -23.80 -2.00
CA ASP A 327 -18.25 -23.26 -3.25
C ASP A 327 -19.15 -22.07 -2.98
N ASN A 328 -19.05 -21.05 -3.81
CA ASN A 328 -19.80 -19.82 -3.70
C ASN A 328 -19.84 -19.16 -5.09
N SER A 329 -20.97 -18.59 -5.45
CA SER A 329 -21.09 -17.72 -6.61
C SER A 329 -20.99 -16.27 -6.14
N LEU A 330 -20.02 -15.53 -6.67
CA LEU A 330 -19.82 -14.12 -6.36
C LEU A 330 -19.40 -13.43 -7.65
N SER A 331 -20.18 -12.48 -8.13
CA SER A 331 -19.77 -11.62 -9.25
C SER A 331 -18.71 -10.60 -8.80
N TYR A 332 -17.97 -10.06 -9.75
CA TYR A 332 -17.00 -9.02 -9.45
C TYR A 332 -17.68 -7.73 -8.95
N GLU A 333 -18.85 -7.42 -9.49
CA GLU A 333 -19.68 -6.28 -9.11
C GLU A 333 -20.17 -6.39 -7.67
N GLU A 334 -20.61 -7.58 -7.23
CA GLU A 334 -20.99 -7.84 -5.84
C GLU A 334 -19.79 -7.74 -4.90
N PHE A 335 -18.64 -8.31 -5.30
CA PHE A 335 -17.39 -8.15 -4.52
C PHE A 335 -17.03 -6.69 -4.31
N LEU A 336 -17.21 -5.85 -5.33
CA LEU A 336 -16.93 -4.40 -5.25
C LEU A 336 -17.87 -3.64 -4.31
N GLN A 337 -18.97 -4.24 -3.86
CA GLN A 337 -19.81 -3.66 -2.80
C GLN A 337 -19.15 -3.72 -1.41
N GLY A 338 -18.08 -4.52 -1.27
CA GLY A 338 -17.30 -4.65 -0.04
C GLY A 338 -17.77 -5.73 0.91
N ALA A 339 -19.04 -6.13 0.85
CA ALA A 339 -19.62 -7.26 1.57
C ALA A 339 -20.75 -7.90 0.75
N TYR A 340 -21.06 -9.16 1.02
CA TYR A 340 -22.15 -9.89 0.38
C TYR A 340 -22.70 -10.99 1.31
N GLU A 341 -23.92 -11.41 1.05
CA GLU A 341 -24.57 -12.48 1.80
C GLU A 341 -24.17 -13.86 1.23
N ILE A 342 -23.60 -14.71 2.09
CA ILE A 342 -23.32 -16.11 1.76
C ILE A 342 -24.55 -16.98 2.00
N SER A 343 -25.31 -16.66 3.03
CA SER A 343 -26.48 -17.43 3.43
C SER A 343 -27.50 -16.53 4.12
N SER A 344 -28.77 -16.64 3.73
CA SER A 344 -29.88 -15.94 4.37
C SER A 344 -30.26 -16.56 5.72
N GLY A 345 -30.85 -15.76 6.58
CA GLY A 345 -31.38 -16.17 7.90
C GLY A 345 -32.15 -15.04 8.56
N SER A 346 -33.01 -15.36 9.53
CA SER A 346 -33.94 -14.40 10.14
C SER A 346 -33.78 -14.21 11.66
N ASP A 347 -32.99 -15.03 12.35
CA ASP A 347 -32.85 -14.96 13.80
C ASP A 347 -31.62 -14.11 14.23
N LEU A 348 -30.50 -14.26 13.53
CA LEU A 348 -29.27 -13.52 13.78
C LEU A 348 -28.43 -13.36 12.53
N THR A 349 -27.50 -12.41 12.56
CA THR A 349 -26.48 -12.18 11.53
C THR A 349 -25.09 -12.45 12.10
N LEU A 350 -24.30 -13.27 11.41
CA LEU A 350 -22.86 -13.39 11.61
C LEU A 350 -22.15 -12.64 10.46
N ILE A 351 -21.36 -11.64 10.79
CA ILE A 351 -20.54 -10.91 9.82
C ILE A 351 -19.05 -11.15 10.09
N ALA A 352 -18.32 -11.55 9.08
CA ALA A 352 -16.91 -11.91 9.23
C ALA A 352 -16.07 -11.46 8.03
N THR A 353 -14.74 -11.43 8.22
CA THR A 353 -13.75 -11.18 7.17
C THR A 353 -12.75 -12.34 7.12
N GLY A 354 -12.19 -12.61 5.95
CA GLY A 354 -11.09 -13.57 5.80
C GLY A 354 -11.42 -14.96 6.36
N SER A 355 -10.47 -15.54 7.09
CA SER A 355 -10.60 -16.90 7.65
C SER A 355 -11.80 -17.08 8.59
N GLU A 356 -12.27 -16.03 9.24
CA GLU A 356 -13.38 -16.11 10.20
C GLU A 356 -14.74 -16.33 9.55
N VAL A 357 -14.84 -16.15 8.23
CA VAL A 357 -16.03 -16.58 7.46
C VAL A 357 -16.25 -18.09 7.58
N HIS A 358 -15.14 -18.89 7.56
CA HIS A 358 -15.21 -20.34 7.79
C HIS A 358 -15.68 -20.69 9.19
N LEU A 359 -15.26 -19.91 10.19
CA LEU A 359 -15.74 -20.07 11.56
C LEU A 359 -17.23 -19.73 11.66
N ALA A 360 -17.69 -18.67 11.00
CA ALA A 360 -19.11 -18.32 10.94
C ALA A 360 -19.96 -19.44 10.29
N LEU A 361 -19.49 -20.05 9.20
CA LEU A 361 -20.14 -21.20 8.57
C LEU A 361 -20.24 -22.39 9.54
N LYS A 362 -19.15 -22.70 10.23
CA LYS A 362 -19.13 -23.78 11.24
C LYS A 362 -20.06 -23.51 12.42
N ILE A 363 -20.14 -22.25 12.88
CA ILE A 363 -21.07 -21.85 13.94
C ILE A 363 -22.52 -22.01 13.47
N LYS A 364 -22.86 -21.62 12.24
CA LYS A 364 -24.19 -21.83 11.65
C LYS A 364 -24.57 -23.30 11.67
N ASP A 365 -23.66 -24.19 11.24
CA ASP A 365 -23.93 -25.65 11.22
C ASP A 365 -24.20 -26.21 12.63
N LEU A 366 -23.65 -25.58 13.67
CA LEU A 366 -23.87 -25.94 15.07
C LEU A 366 -25.16 -25.35 15.65
N LEU A 367 -25.67 -24.25 15.09
CA LEU A 367 -26.91 -23.56 15.49
C LEU A 367 -28.13 -24.10 14.74
N LYS A 368 -28.36 -25.42 14.77
CA LYS A 368 -29.39 -26.11 13.94
C LYS A 368 -30.79 -25.59 14.07
N ASP A 369 -31.15 -25.06 15.26
CA ASP A 369 -32.49 -24.56 15.59
C ASP A 369 -32.63 -23.05 15.36
N LYS A 370 -31.65 -22.42 14.74
CA LYS A 370 -31.65 -20.98 14.44
C LYS A 370 -31.43 -20.72 12.96
N SER A 371 -32.16 -19.73 12.45
CA SER A 371 -32.03 -19.23 11.09
C SER A 371 -30.93 -18.17 11.02
N VAL A 372 -29.73 -18.56 10.56
CA VAL A 372 -28.50 -17.74 10.63
C VAL A 372 -28.19 -17.12 9.28
N GLN A 373 -28.18 -15.80 9.22
CA GLN A 373 -27.62 -15.04 8.10
C GLN A 373 -26.11 -14.97 8.22
N ILE A 374 -25.37 -15.21 7.13
CA ILE A 374 -23.90 -15.03 7.08
C ILE A 374 -23.54 -13.99 6.03
N ILE A 375 -22.76 -13.00 6.43
CA ILE A 375 -22.22 -11.96 5.57
C ILE A 375 -20.69 -12.08 5.57
N SER A 376 -20.09 -12.25 4.39
CA SER A 376 -18.68 -12.04 4.16
C SER A 376 -18.41 -10.58 3.82
N ALA A 377 -17.46 -9.95 4.50
CA ALA A 377 -17.11 -8.55 4.29
C ALA A 377 -15.62 -8.41 3.88
N PRO A 378 -15.23 -8.88 2.67
CA PRO A 378 -13.84 -8.85 2.24
C PRO A 378 -13.25 -7.44 2.21
N ILE A 379 -14.05 -6.38 1.99
CA ILE A 379 -13.59 -4.98 2.02
C ILE A 379 -14.46 -4.21 3.03
N LEU A 380 -14.33 -4.51 4.32
CA LEU A 380 -15.18 -3.99 5.38
C LEU A 380 -15.28 -2.45 5.38
N ASN A 381 -14.19 -1.75 5.14
CA ASN A 381 -14.20 -0.28 5.16
C ASN A 381 -14.92 0.35 3.94
N LYS A 382 -15.19 -0.40 2.89
CA LYS A 382 -16.04 0.02 1.77
C LYS A 382 -17.52 -0.19 2.06
N PHE A 383 -17.85 -1.18 2.86
CA PHE A 383 -19.22 -1.49 3.26
C PHE A 383 -19.92 -0.30 3.93
N LEU A 384 -19.21 0.45 4.78
CA LEU A 384 -19.77 1.59 5.52
C LEU A 384 -20.08 2.79 4.64
N SER A 385 -19.23 3.09 3.66
CA SER A 385 -19.31 4.35 2.92
C SER A 385 -20.37 4.35 1.82
N GLU A 386 -20.77 3.17 1.33
CA GLU A 386 -21.51 3.09 0.08
C GLU A 386 -22.74 2.15 0.14
N ASN A 387 -22.81 1.19 1.06
CA ASN A 387 -23.74 0.06 0.90
C ASN A 387 -24.45 -0.49 2.15
N ILE A 388 -24.24 0.06 3.34
CA ILE A 388 -24.82 -0.49 4.56
C ILE A 388 -26.37 -0.52 4.52
N GLU A 389 -26.99 0.44 3.84
CA GLU A 389 -28.43 0.53 3.68
C GLU A 389 -29.02 -0.59 2.80
N ASN A 390 -28.17 -1.19 1.95
CA ASN A 390 -28.57 -2.28 1.06
C ASN A 390 -28.60 -3.65 1.75
N PHE A 391 -28.03 -3.74 2.97
CA PHE A 391 -27.98 -4.99 3.73
C PHE A 391 -28.99 -4.97 4.87
N LYS A 392 -30.05 -5.76 4.74
CA LYS A 392 -30.99 -6.00 5.84
C LYS A 392 -30.37 -7.01 6.80
N MET A 393 -29.75 -6.52 7.87
CA MET A 393 -29.27 -7.35 8.97
C MET A 393 -30.34 -7.58 10.01
N ASN A 394 -30.23 -8.68 10.77
CA ASN A 394 -31.10 -8.99 11.87
C ASN A 394 -30.87 -8.08 13.09
N ASN A 395 -31.74 -8.16 14.11
CA ASN A 395 -31.57 -7.39 15.35
C ASN A 395 -30.36 -7.84 16.16
N LEU A 396 -30.04 -9.14 16.12
CA LEU A 396 -28.82 -9.70 16.73
C LEU A 396 -27.73 -9.83 15.68
N VAL A 397 -26.70 -9.01 15.79
CA VAL A 397 -25.54 -8.98 14.88
C VAL A 397 -24.26 -9.29 15.65
N PHE A 398 -23.54 -10.30 15.21
CA PHE A 398 -22.27 -10.72 15.79
C PHE A 398 -21.16 -10.58 14.75
N SER A 399 -20.11 -9.80 15.07
CA SER A 399 -18.92 -9.72 14.23
C SER A 399 -17.86 -10.72 14.69
N ILE A 400 -17.14 -11.31 13.74
CA ILE A 400 -16.09 -12.31 14.01
C ILE A 400 -14.83 -11.94 13.23
N GLU A 401 -13.77 -11.56 13.92
CA GLU A 401 -12.47 -11.25 13.32
C GLU A 401 -11.33 -11.46 14.32
N LEU A 402 -10.26 -12.13 13.90
CA LEU A 402 -9.05 -12.33 14.69
C LEU A 402 -8.19 -11.04 14.72
N GLY A 403 -8.79 -9.97 15.21
CA GLY A 403 -8.25 -8.64 15.40
C GLY A 403 -9.00 -7.93 16.53
N ARG A 404 -8.73 -6.64 16.74
CA ARG A 404 -9.42 -5.83 17.76
C ARG A 404 -10.87 -5.55 17.37
N SER A 405 -11.76 -5.54 18.36
CA SER A 405 -13.19 -5.23 18.18
C SER A 405 -13.47 -3.76 17.87
N ILE A 406 -12.54 -2.88 18.21
CA ILE A 406 -12.69 -1.42 18.00
C ILE A 406 -12.97 -1.12 16.53
N GLY A 407 -13.95 -0.28 16.26
CA GLY A 407 -14.34 0.15 14.92
C GLY A 407 -15.43 -0.70 14.28
N TRP A 408 -15.69 -1.93 14.73
CA TRP A 408 -16.75 -2.76 14.13
C TRP A 408 -18.13 -2.12 14.17
N LYS A 409 -18.50 -1.45 15.30
CA LYS A 409 -19.75 -0.70 15.41
C LYS A 409 -19.83 0.48 14.47
N ASP A 410 -18.68 1.13 14.21
CA ASP A 410 -18.62 2.24 13.27
C ASP A 410 -18.80 1.78 11.83
N TYR A 411 -18.33 0.57 11.49
CA TYR A 411 -18.46 -0.02 10.14
C TYR A 411 -19.81 -0.69 9.89
N VAL A 412 -20.44 -1.29 10.89
CA VAL A 412 -21.61 -2.16 10.73
C VAL A 412 -22.86 -1.57 11.39
N GLY A 413 -22.72 -0.52 12.21
CA GLY A 413 -23.81 0.08 12.97
C GLY A 413 -24.14 -0.74 14.22
N ASN A 414 -25.27 -1.46 14.22
CA ASN A 414 -25.71 -2.23 15.38
C ASN A 414 -24.98 -3.58 15.47
N VAL A 415 -23.86 -3.63 16.18
CA VAL A 415 -23.19 -4.89 16.55
C VAL A 415 -23.51 -5.24 18.00
N THR A 416 -24.20 -6.35 18.21
CA THR A 416 -24.58 -6.88 19.54
C THR A 416 -23.30 -7.26 20.30
N LYS A 417 -22.42 -8.04 19.67
CA LYS A 417 -21.14 -8.43 20.22
C LYS A 417 -20.13 -8.73 19.12
N SER A 418 -18.85 -8.43 19.39
CA SER A 418 -17.71 -8.81 18.57
C SER A 418 -16.94 -9.96 19.22
N PHE A 419 -16.70 -11.02 18.48
CA PHE A 419 -15.74 -12.06 18.81
C PHE A 419 -14.39 -11.64 18.21
N SER A 420 -13.43 -11.34 19.08
CA SER A 420 -12.21 -10.57 18.74
C SER A 420 -11.04 -10.96 19.64
N ILE A 421 -9.85 -10.49 19.31
CA ILE A 421 -8.64 -10.64 20.12
C ILE A 421 -8.34 -9.30 20.79
N GLU A 422 -8.46 -9.25 22.12
CA GLU A 422 -8.32 -7.99 22.88
C GLU A 422 -6.97 -7.84 23.57
N THR A 423 -6.09 -8.87 23.48
CA THR A 423 -4.76 -8.90 24.07
C THR A 423 -3.74 -9.34 23.03
N PHE A 424 -2.45 -9.18 23.32
CA PHE A 424 -1.40 -9.76 22.49
C PHE A 424 -1.54 -11.28 22.38
N GLY A 425 -1.08 -11.83 21.26
CA GLY A 425 -1.05 -13.25 20.97
C GLY A 425 -0.16 -14.06 21.94
N LYS A 426 -0.06 -15.33 21.68
CA LYS A 426 0.74 -16.30 22.46
C LYS A 426 1.49 -17.23 21.52
N SER A 427 2.64 -17.74 21.98
CA SER A 427 3.42 -18.75 21.26
C SER A 427 2.84 -20.13 21.56
N ALA A 428 2.10 -20.70 20.61
CA ALA A 428 1.52 -22.03 20.68
C ALA A 428 1.05 -22.49 19.29
N ASN A 429 0.67 -23.77 19.18
CA ASN A 429 0.01 -24.25 17.96
C ASN A 429 -1.44 -23.70 17.84
N GLU A 430 -2.01 -23.79 16.66
CA GLU A 430 -3.32 -23.23 16.31
C GLU A 430 -4.45 -23.67 17.26
N LYS A 431 -4.55 -24.97 17.59
CA LYS A 431 -5.59 -25.50 18.46
C LYS A 431 -5.51 -24.96 19.90
N ASP A 432 -4.30 -24.82 20.43
CA ASP A 432 -4.10 -24.27 21.77
C ASP A 432 -4.42 -22.77 21.79
N LEU A 433 -4.13 -22.05 20.70
CA LEU A 433 -4.50 -20.64 20.53
C LEU A 433 -6.02 -20.46 20.45
N GLU A 434 -6.73 -21.26 19.64
CA GLU A 434 -8.20 -21.26 19.59
C GLU A 434 -8.81 -21.44 20.98
N LYS A 435 -8.34 -22.42 21.72
CA LYS A 435 -8.80 -22.71 23.08
C LYS A 435 -8.48 -21.56 24.04
N HIS A 436 -7.25 -21.03 24.00
CA HIS A 436 -6.82 -19.95 24.89
C HIS A 436 -7.65 -18.68 24.68
N PHE A 437 -7.87 -18.30 23.43
CA PHE A 437 -8.63 -17.10 23.06
C PHE A 437 -10.15 -17.35 22.95
N LYS A 438 -10.62 -18.57 23.22
CA LYS A 438 -12.03 -18.99 23.14
C LYS A 438 -12.62 -18.79 21.73
N PHE A 439 -11.81 -18.97 20.70
CA PHE A 439 -12.24 -18.89 19.29
C PHE A 439 -12.74 -20.23 18.74
N GLU A 440 -13.01 -21.19 19.60
CA GLU A 440 -13.66 -22.45 19.26
C GLU A 440 -15.12 -22.22 18.89
N ALA A 441 -15.58 -22.77 17.76
CA ALA A 441 -16.97 -22.61 17.29
C ALA A 441 -18.03 -22.96 18.35
N GLU A 442 -17.80 -24.02 19.13
CA GLU A 442 -18.71 -24.43 20.22
C GLU A 442 -18.79 -23.39 21.34
N LYS A 443 -17.70 -22.72 21.67
CA LYS A 443 -17.69 -21.66 22.70
C LYS A 443 -18.46 -20.43 22.24
N ILE A 444 -18.20 -20.01 21.01
CA ILE A 444 -18.88 -18.86 20.39
C ILE A 444 -20.38 -19.16 20.26
N LYS A 445 -20.76 -20.37 19.83
CA LYS A 445 -22.16 -20.82 19.79
C LYS A 445 -22.86 -20.67 21.14
N LEU A 446 -22.27 -21.20 22.22
CA LEU A 446 -22.86 -21.12 23.57
C LEU A 446 -23.07 -19.65 24.00
N GLU A 447 -22.13 -18.79 23.67
CA GLU A 447 -22.27 -17.38 24.00
C GLU A 447 -23.37 -16.69 23.14
N ILE A 448 -23.47 -17.01 21.85
CA ILE A 448 -24.57 -16.51 20.99
C ILE A 448 -25.92 -16.95 21.55
N LEU A 449 -26.07 -18.20 21.97
CA LEU A 449 -27.35 -18.71 22.51
C LEU A 449 -27.81 -17.97 23.77
N SER A 450 -26.88 -17.48 24.61
CA SER A 450 -27.23 -16.70 25.80
C SER A 450 -27.90 -15.36 25.52
N TYR A 451 -27.95 -14.91 24.26
CA TYR A 451 -28.70 -13.69 23.85
C TYR A 451 -30.14 -13.99 23.43
N PHE A 452 -30.55 -15.25 23.43
CA PHE A 452 -31.92 -15.67 23.15
C PHE A 452 -32.71 -16.06 24.42
N ASP A 453 -32.02 -16.22 25.55
CA ASP A 453 -32.59 -16.45 26.88
C ASP A 453 -32.96 -15.10 27.52
#